data_60eaa0574f096e186a3e1c847166aff9
#
_entry.id   60eaa0574f096e186a3e1c847166aff9
#
_cell.length_a   1.000
_cell.length_b   1.000
_cell.length_c   1.000
_cell.angle_alpha   90.00
_cell.angle_beta   90.00
_cell.angle_gamma   90.00
#
_symmetry.space_group_name_H-M   'P 1'
#
loop_
_entity.id
_entity.type
_entity.pdbx_description
1 polymer ?
#
loop_
_entity_poly.entity_id
_entity_poly.type
_entity_poly.pdbx_seq_one_letter_code
_entity_poly.pdbx_strand_id
1 'polypeptide(L)'
;MVTSFKPATSFEAVAYENYWGGKPALDSITVFDIEDDNTRALSLQSGDVDMAQGIRAGDIALFTDNKDYIVKTTTGTRIEFMAMNTARAPLNDKNIRLAINSAVDYDTIAKVVGGGAVAVGAPFPASAPYGYNELNKAAYNPEKTKSLLTEAGYKDTNNDGYVDKNGKNLELNVYGNTGASGRGGTTISELLESQLKNVGIKVNIKVVENLDEIEKNGQFDLLFQNWQTVSTGDSQWFLDNAFKTGGSGNYGKYSNKKLDDLINKLATTFDVKEREKITKEASQIIIDEGYGTYIVSQANVNVSNNKVENMHNFPIDYYFLTVDTKINK
;
A
#
# COMPACT_ATOMS: atom_id res chain seq x y z
N MET A 1 12.99 -16.52 -23.02
CA MET A 1 12.68 -15.50 -24.07
C MET A 1 11.17 -15.47 -24.25
N VAL A 2 10.56 -14.29 -24.30
CA VAL A 2 9.14 -14.16 -24.61
C VAL A 2 8.90 -14.56 -26.06
N THR A 3 7.93 -15.44 -26.28
CA THR A 3 7.57 -15.98 -27.60
C THR A 3 6.19 -15.50 -28.08
N SER A 4 5.31 -15.12 -27.12
CA SER A 4 3.98 -14.58 -27.39
C SER A 4 3.62 -13.56 -26.32
N PHE A 5 2.94 -12.48 -26.72
CA PHE A 5 2.40 -11.48 -25.78
C PHE A 5 1.04 -11.00 -26.27
N LYS A 6 0.03 -11.20 -25.44
CA LYS A 6 -1.35 -10.73 -25.67
C LYS A 6 -1.71 -9.79 -24.52
N PRO A 7 -1.71 -8.47 -24.73
CA PRO A 7 -2.02 -7.50 -23.69
C PRO A 7 -3.30 -7.85 -22.92
N ALA A 8 -3.29 -7.64 -21.60
CA ALA A 8 -4.40 -7.94 -20.68
C ALA A 8 -4.98 -9.37 -20.82
N THR A 9 -4.15 -10.32 -21.24
CA THR A 9 -4.59 -11.72 -21.40
C THR A 9 -3.51 -12.71 -20.98
N SER A 10 -2.36 -12.72 -21.65
CA SER A 10 -1.30 -13.69 -21.35
C SER A 10 0.03 -13.36 -22.01
N PHE A 11 1.09 -13.93 -21.49
CA PHE A 11 2.35 -14.05 -22.24
C PHE A 11 2.93 -15.47 -22.11
N GLU A 12 3.68 -15.86 -23.14
CA GLU A 12 4.40 -17.12 -23.17
C GLU A 12 5.90 -16.85 -23.27
N ALA A 13 6.68 -17.64 -22.57
CA ALA A 13 8.13 -17.58 -22.64
C ALA A 13 8.75 -18.98 -22.61
N VAL A 14 9.87 -19.14 -23.30
CA VAL A 14 10.69 -20.35 -23.30
C VAL A 14 12.03 -20.10 -22.60
N ALA A 15 12.63 -21.16 -22.10
CA ALA A 15 13.94 -21.09 -21.47
C ALA A 15 14.96 -20.39 -22.40
N TYR A 16 15.82 -19.58 -21.80
CA TYR A 16 16.96 -18.97 -22.48
C TYR A 16 18.25 -19.57 -21.88
N GLU A 17 18.93 -20.38 -22.66
CA GLU A 17 20.10 -21.14 -22.18
C GLU A 17 21.23 -20.24 -21.68
N ASN A 18 21.40 -19.06 -22.27
CA ASN A 18 22.43 -18.10 -21.89
C ASN A 18 21.94 -17.06 -20.88
N TYR A 19 20.92 -17.39 -20.08
CA TYR A 19 20.44 -16.48 -19.04
C TYR A 19 21.52 -16.27 -17.98
N TRP A 20 21.80 -15.02 -17.63
CA TRP A 20 22.88 -14.67 -16.69
C TRP A 20 22.71 -15.29 -15.30
N GLY A 21 21.48 -15.57 -14.87
CA GLY A 21 21.16 -16.21 -13.58
C GLY A 21 21.24 -17.74 -13.58
N GLY A 22 21.69 -18.34 -14.68
CA GLY A 22 21.80 -19.79 -14.86
C GLY A 22 20.70 -20.37 -15.75
N LYS A 23 20.81 -21.66 -16.08
CA LYS A 23 19.85 -22.36 -16.92
C LYS A 23 18.53 -22.55 -16.18
N PRO A 24 17.38 -22.06 -16.70
CA PRO A 24 16.09 -22.31 -16.11
C PRO A 24 15.74 -23.80 -16.05
N ALA A 25 15.09 -24.23 -14.97
CA ALA A 25 14.65 -25.61 -14.82
C ALA A 25 13.38 -25.94 -15.61
N LEU A 26 12.55 -24.91 -15.89
CA LEU A 26 11.36 -25.02 -16.74
C LEU A 26 11.73 -24.75 -18.21
N ASP A 27 11.22 -25.56 -19.12
CA ASP A 27 11.40 -25.36 -20.57
C ASP A 27 10.57 -24.19 -21.10
N SER A 28 9.39 -23.99 -20.56
CA SER A 28 8.46 -22.90 -20.92
C SER A 28 7.56 -22.51 -19.77
N ILE A 29 7.00 -21.31 -19.84
CA ILE A 29 5.97 -20.80 -18.96
C ILE A 29 4.89 -20.08 -19.77
N THR A 30 3.64 -20.20 -19.31
CA THR A 30 2.53 -19.34 -19.73
C THR A 30 2.00 -18.59 -18.52
N VAL A 31 1.91 -17.28 -18.60
CA VAL A 31 1.33 -16.44 -17.55
C VAL A 31 0.05 -15.83 -18.06
N PHE A 32 -1.02 -16.02 -17.32
CA PHE A 32 -2.34 -15.45 -17.60
C PHE A 32 -2.58 -14.23 -16.72
N ASP A 33 -3.13 -13.19 -17.31
CA ASP A 33 -3.64 -12.02 -16.59
C ASP A 33 -5.11 -12.28 -16.22
N ILE A 34 -5.36 -12.64 -14.96
CA ILE A 34 -6.69 -12.95 -14.44
C ILE A 34 -7.01 -11.93 -13.35
N GLU A 35 -7.74 -10.87 -13.72
CA GLU A 35 -8.06 -9.75 -12.81
C GLU A 35 -9.02 -10.16 -11.69
N ASP A 36 -10.03 -10.99 -12.01
CA ASP A 36 -11.00 -11.44 -11.02
C ASP A 36 -10.40 -12.46 -10.03
N ASP A 37 -10.45 -12.12 -8.74
CA ASP A 37 -9.86 -12.92 -7.68
C ASP A 37 -10.45 -14.33 -7.57
N ASN A 38 -11.78 -14.46 -7.72
CA ASN A 38 -12.45 -15.77 -7.64
C ASN A 38 -12.06 -16.65 -8.83
N THR A 39 -12.04 -16.08 -10.03
CA THR A 39 -11.61 -16.77 -11.25
C THR A 39 -10.17 -17.24 -11.12
N ARG A 40 -9.29 -16.44 -10.53
CA ARG A 40 -7.90 -16.80 -10.30
C ARG A 40 -7.77 -17.98 -9.33
N ALA A 41 -8.53 -17.99 -8.22
CA ALA A 41 -8.57 -19.10 -7.28
C ALA A 41 -9.16 -20.38 -7.92
N LEU A 42 -10.23 -20.25 -8.68
CA LEU A 42 -10.87 -21.37 -9.39
C LEU A 42 -9.96 -21.97 -10.47
N SER A 43 -9.20 -21.16 -11.21
CA SER A 43 -8.25 -21.64 -12.23
C SER A 43 -7.16 -22.52 -11.61
N LEU A 44 -6.72 -22.20 -10.38
CA LEU A 44 -5.78 -23.07 -9.66
C LEU A 44 -6.46 -24.36 -9.18
N GLN A 45 -7.71 -24.29 -8.70
CA GLN A 45 -8.45 -25.47 -8.25
C GLN A 45 -8.81 -26.44 -9.39
N SER A 46 -9.13 -25.90 -10.58
CA SER A 46 -9.40 -26.73 -11.78
C SER A 46 -8.15 -27.36 -12.39
N GLY A 47 -6.97 -26.83 -12.04
CA GLY A 47 -5.70 -27.24 -12.63
C GLY A 47 -5.39 -26.57 -13.98
N ASP A 48 -6.11 -25.51 -14.33
CA ASP A 48 -5.83 -24.68 -15.52
C ASP A 48 -4.51 -23.93 -15.38
N VAL A 49 -4.12 -23.64 -14.12
CA VAL A 49 -2.82 -23.08 -13.76
C VAL A 49 -2.17 -23.88 -12.65
N ASP A 50 -0.84 -23.94 -12.64
CA ASP A 50 -0.07 -24.65 -11.61
C ASP A 50 0.25 -23.75 -10.39
N MET A 51 0.21 -22.43 -10.58
CA MET A 51 0.54 -21.45 -9.56
C MET A 51 -0.30 -20.18 -9.77
N ALA A 52 -0.76 -19.59 -8.67
CA ALA A 52 -1.46 -18.31 -8.66
C ALA A 52 -0.80 -17.34 -7.67
N GLN A 53 -0.60 -16.10 -8.10
CA GLN A 53 -0.11 -15.00 -7.27
C GLN A 53 -1.26 -14.11 -6.81
N GLY A 54 -1.20 -13.63 -5.57
CA GLY A 54 -2.17 -12.68 -5.04
C GLY A 54 -3.53 -13.30 -4.77
N ILE A 55 -3.56 -14.50 -4.18
CA ILE A 55 -4.80 -15.11 -3.69
C ILE A 55 -5.36 -14.23 -2.57
N ARG A 56 -6.62 -13.88 -2.68
CA ARG A 56 -7.33 -13.00 -1.73
C ARG A 56 -7.46 -13.66 -0.36
N ALA A 57 -7.42 -12.85 0.71
CA ALA A 57 -7.53 -13.28 2.09
C ALA A 57 -8.70 -14.27 2.34
N GLY A 58 -9.87 -14.03 1.78
CA GLY A 58 -11.05 -14.87 1.92
C GLY A 58 -10.94 -16.24 1.25
N ASP A 59 -10.06 -16.39 0.26
CA ASP A 59 -9.89 -17.61 -0.52
C ASP A 59 -8.71 -18.47 -0.08
N ILE A 60 -7.83 -17.95 0.79
CA ILE A 60 -6.65 -18.69 1.29
C ILE A 60 -7.04 -20.01 1.97
N ALA A 61 -8.16 -20.00 2.71
CA ALA A 61 -8.67 -21.18 3.41
C ALA A 61 -9.00 -22.37 2.46
N LEU A 62 -9.29 -22.09 1.17
CA LEU A 62 -9.51 -23.13 0.17
C LEU A 62 -8.28 -24.00 -0.09
N PHE A 63 -7.09 -23.51 0.25
CA PHE A 63 -5.80 -24.11 -0.06
C PHE A 63 -4.99 -24.51 1.18
N THR A 64 -5.21 -23.88 2.33
CA THR A 64 -4.31 -23.99 3.50
C THR A 64 -4.30 -25.40 4.10
N ASP A 65 -5.46 -26.07 4.21
CA ASP A 65 -5.57 -27.39 4.81
C ASP A 65 -5.62 -28.53 3.78
N ASN A 66 -5.32 -28.22 2.53
CA ASN A 66 -5.34 -29.17 1.42
C ASN A 66 -3.90 -29.53 1.00
N LYS A 67 -3.55 -30.82 1.13
CA LYS A 67 -2.21 -31.35 0.80
C LYS A 67 -1.83 -31.23 -0.68
N ASP A 68 -2.82 -30.97 -1.54
CA ASP A 68 -2.60 -30.81 -2.98
C ASP A 68 -2.03 -29.43 -3.32
N TYR A 69 -1.95 -28.53 -2.34
CA TYR A 69 -1.48 -27.16 -2.53
C TYR A 69 -0.39 -26.77 -1.53
N ILE A 70 0.44 -25.82 -1.96
CA ILE A 70 1.46 -25.15 -1.16
C ILE A 70 1.09 -23.67 -1.08
N VAL A 71 0.85 -23.17 0.13
CA VAL A 71 0.57 -21.75 0.37
C VAL A 71 1.80 -21.09 0.96
N LYS A 72 2.26 -20.02 0.34
CA LYS A 72 3.36 -19.18 0.88
C LYS A 72 2.88 -17.75 1.07
N THR A 73 3.11 -17.24 2.27
CA THR A 73 2.76 -15.87 2.66
C THR A 73 4.00 -15.13 3.12
N THR A 74 4.21 -13.92 2.61
CA THR A 74 5.33 -13.06 3.00
C THR A 74 4.84 -11.63 3.11
N THR A 75 5.18 -10.94 4.21
CA THR A 75 4.85 -9.50 4.35
C THR A 75 5.46 -8.72 3.20
N GLY A 76 4.59 -8.02 2.45
CA GLY A 76 4.98 -7.25 1.29
C GLY A 76 5.65 -5.92 1.64
N THR A 77 6.19 -5.26 0.62
CA THR A 77 6.68 -3.88 0.70
C THR A 77 5.74 -2.87 0.04
N ARG A 78 4.60 -3.34 -0.44
CA ARG A 78 3.51 -2.50 -0.92
C ARG A 78 2.68 -2.04 0.26
N ILE A 79 2.37 -0.73 0.29
CA ILE A 79 1.52 -0.15 1.33
C ILE A 79 0.24 0.43 0.74
N GLU A 80 -0.79 0.42 1.55
CA GLU A 80 -2.05 1.10 1.32
C GLU A 80 -2.16 2.26 2.28
N PHE A 81 -2.39 3.43 1.72
CA PHE A 81 -2.39 4.67 2.48
C PHE A 81 -3.35 5.70 1.87
N MET A 82 -3.72 6.69 2.67
CA MET A 82 -4.41 7.89 2.20
C MET A 82 -3.41 9.03 2.07
N ALA A 83 -3.17 9.52 0.87
CA ALA A 83 -2.45 10.77 0.66
C ALA A 83 -3.36 11.93 1.08
N MET A 84 -2.82 12.89 1.85
CA MET A 84 -3.54 14.06 2.35
C MET A 84 -3.21 15.30 1.50
N ASN A 85 -4.21 16.00 0.99
CA ASN A 85 -3.98 17.21 0.19
C ASN A 85 -3.67 18.41 1.09
N THR A 86 -2.39 18.68 1.33
CA THR A 86 -1.94 19.76 2.22
C THR A 86 -2.16 21.17 1.65
N ALA A 87 -2.50 21.31 0.38
CA ALA A 87 -2.83 22.60 -0.23
C ALA A 87 -4.29 23.02 -0.01
N ARG A 88 -5.15 22.14 0.54
CA ARG A 88 -6.57 22.42 0.78
C ARG A 88 -6.90 22.51 2.26
N ALA A 89 -7.76 23.46 2.61
CA ALA A 89 -8.42 23.43 3.92
C ALA A 89 -9.43 22.27 3.95
N PRO A 90 -9.55 21.54 5.09
CA PRO A 90 -8.86 21.80 6.36
C PRO A 90 -7.47 21.16 6.49
N LEU A 91 -7.01 20.36 5.51
CA LEU A 91 -5.77 19.58 5.59
C LEU A 91 -4.48 20.41 5.43
N ASN A 92 -4.59 21.73 5.13
CA ASN A 92 -3.47 22.65 5.26
C ASN A 92 -3.06 22.88 6.73
N ASP A 93 -3.96 22.58 7.70
CA ASP A 93 -3.63 22.57 9.12
C ASP A 93 -3.00 21.23 9.53
N LYS A 94 -1.79 21.28 10.06
CA LYS A 94 -1.04 20.11 10.53
C LYS A 94 -1.76 19.35 11.65
N ASN A 95 -2.40 20.08 12.57
CA ASN A 95 -3.13 19.46 13.68
C ASN A 95 -4.28 18.58 13.17
N ILE A 96 -4.97 19.00 12.10
CA ILE A 96 -6.02 18.18 11.49
C ILE A 96 -5.43 16.90 10.89
N ARG A 97 -4.30 16.98 10.18
CA ARG A 97 -3.64 15.80 9.61
C ARG A 97 -3.18 14.81 10.69
N LEU A 98 -2.58 15.32 11.75
CA LEU A 98 -2.16 14.49 12.89
C LEU A 98 -3.36 13.95 13.69
N ALA A 99 -4.47 14.68 13.76
CA ALA A 99 -5.72 14.21 14.35
C ALA A 99 -6.27 13.01 13.57
N ILE A 100 -6.31 13.07 12.24
CA ILE A 100 -6.70 11.95 11.39
C ILE A 100 -5.81 10.73 11.66
N ASN A 101 -4.48 10.91 11.69
CA ASN A 101 -3.54 9.82 11.93
C ASN A 101 -3.70 9.18 13.32
N SER A 102 -4.03 9.97 14.34
CA SER A 102 -4.27 9.44 15.69
C SER A 102 -5.67 8.87 15.92
N ALA A 103 -6.60 9.13 14.99
CA ALA A 103 -7.94 8.54 15.01
C ALA A 103 -8.00 7.12 14.41
N VAL A 104 -6.98 6.70 13.69
CA VAL A 104 -6.96 5.42 12.96
C VAL A 104 -6.43 4.30 13.84
N ASP A 105 -7.27 3.27 14.05
CA ASP A 105 -6.88 1.99 14.63
C ASP A 105 -6.34 1.08 13.51
N TYR A 106 -5.04 1.18 13.29
CA TYR A 106 -4.30 0.48 12.24
C TYR A 106 -4.37 -1.04 12.41
N ASP A 107 -4.31 -1.53 13.65
CA ASP A 107 -4.31 -2.96 13.95
C ASP A 107 -5.68 -3.59 13.66
N THR A 108 -6.77 -2.87 14.01
CA THR A 108 -8.13 -3.32 13.67
C THR A 108 -8.32 -3.37 12.15
N ILE A 109 -7.85 -2.35 11.41
CA ILE A 109 -7.94 -2.38 9.94
C ILE A 109 -7.14 -3.55 9.36
N ALA A 110 -5.90 -3.75 9.76
CA ALA A 110 -5.07 -4.87 9.30
C ALA A 110 -5.72 -6.23 9.58
N LYS A 111 -6.33 -6.39 10.75
CA LYS A 111 -7.04 -7.61 11.13
C LYS A 111 -8.27 -7.88 10.25
N VAL A 112 -9.04 -6.84 9.91
CA VAL A 112 -10.23 -6.98 9.06
C VAL A 112 -9.84 -7.23 7.61
N VAL A 113 -8.81 -6.57 7.09
CA VAL A 113 -8.26 -6.84 5.75
C VAL A 113 -7.78 -8.29 5.66
N GLY A 114 -7.15 -8.82 6.72
CA GLY A 114 -6.77 -10.23 6.81
C GLY A 114 -5.64 -10.63 5.85
N GLY A 115 -5.55 -11.93 5.54
CA GLY A 115 -4.58 -12.45 4.55
C GLY A 115 -3.11 -12.23 4.89
N GLY A 116 -2.76 -11.95 6.16
CA GLY A 116 -1.41 -11.60 6.57
C GLY A 116 -1.08 -10.11 6.43
N ALA A 117 -2.09 -9.25 6.21
CA ALA A 117 -1.91 -7.80 6.27
C ALA A 117 -1.41 -7.35 7.64
N VAL A 118 -0.51 -6.38 7.66
CA VAL A 118 0.08 -5.83 8.88
C VAL A 118 -0.11 -4.30 8.94
N ALA A 119 -0.38 -3.79 10.14
CA ALA A 119 -0.46 -2.37 10.41
C ALA A 119 0.89 -1.69 10.15
N VAL A 120 0.89 -0.46 9.64
CA VAL A 120 2.12 0.23 9.23
C VAL A 120 2.36 1.50 10.04
N GLY A 121 1.53 2.53 9.92
CA GLY A 121 1.73 3.82 10.60
C GLY A 121 2.94 4.64 10.13
N ALA A 122 3.62 4.22 9.07
CA ALA A 122 4.84 4.83 8.53
C ALA A 122 4.90 4.68 7.00
N PRO A 123 5.68 5.51 6.27
CA PRO A 123 5.76 5.43 4.81
C PRO A 123 6.41 4.15 4.27
N PHE A 124 7.14 3.41 5.10
CA PHE A 124 7.71 2.11 4.75
C PHE A 124 7.30 1.06 5.78
N PRO A 125 6.98 -0.19 5.35
CA PRO A 125 6.62 -1.27 6.26
C PRO A 125 7.86 -1.88 6.95
N ALA A 126 7.63 -2.70 7.97
CA ALA A 126 8.68 -3.37 8.73
C ALA A 126 9.54 -4.34 7.89
N SER A 127 9.04 -4.78 6.73
CA SER A 127 9.76 -5.62 5.76
C SER A 127 10.86 -4.86 5.00
N ALA A 128 10.88 -3.52 5.08
CA ALA A 128 11.91 -2.68 4.48
C ALA A 128 12.96 -2.26 5.52
N PRO A 129 14.26 -2.16 5.16
CA PRO A 129 15.37 -1.96 6.11
C PRO A 129 15.58 -0.48 6.49
N TYR A 130 14.50 0.26 6.83
CA TYR A 130 14.59 1.71 7.05
C TYR A 130 14.26 2.15 8.48
N GLY A 131 14.63 1.30 9.46
CA GLY A 131 14.53 1.65 10.88
C GLY A 131 13.09 1.73 11.40
N TYR A 132 12.16 0.98 10.82
CA TYR A 132 10.73 0.98 11.16
C TYR A 132 10.46 0.95 12.68
N ASN A 133 11.18 0.13 13.43
CA ASN A 133 11.00 0.00 14.88
C ASN A 133 11.56 1.18 15.69
N GLU A 134 12.36 2.03 15.05
CA GLU A 134 12.98 3.22 15.67
C GLU A 134 12.20 4.51 15.34
N LEU A 135 11.19 4.43 14.47
CA LEU A 135 10.34 5.57 14.10
C LEU A 135 9.27 5.82 15.17
N ASN A 136 8.97 7.08 15.41
CA ASN A 136 7.80 7.49 16.17
C ASN A 136 6.56 7.45 15.25
N LYS A 137 6.06 6.24 15.03
CA LYS A 137 4.98 5.97 14.08
C LYS A 137 3.65 6.59 14.52
N ALA A 138 2.77 6.83 13.54
CA ALA A 138 1.37 7.11 13.83
C ALA A 138 0.74 5.94 14.60
N ALA A 139 0.00 6.25 15.65
CA ALA A 139 -0.64 5.27 16.51
C ALA A 139 -2.03 5.74 16.92
N TYR A 140 -2.94 4.79 17.10
CA TYR A 140 -4.29 5.05 17.55
C TYR A 140 -4.30 5.69 18.94
N ASN A 141 -4.85 6.89 19.04
CA ASN A 141 -5.00 7.62 20.29
C ASN A 141 -6.16 8.64 20.17
N PRO A 142 -7.40 8.22 20.49
CA PRO A 142 -8.58 9.09 20.38
C PRO A 142 -8.52 10.36 21.26
N GLU A 143 -7.85 10.31 22.40
CA GLU A 143 -7.72 11.49 23.26
C GLU A 143 -6.78 12.53 22.63
N LYS A 144 -5.68 12.07 22.02
CA LYS A 144 -4.80 12.93 21.21
C LYS A 144 -5.57 13.54 20.03
N THR A 145 -6.43 12.75 19.38
CA THR A 145 -7.29 13.24 18.29
C THR A 145 -8.14 14.41 18.75
N LYS A 146 -8.86 14.26 19.86
CA LYS A 146 -9.73 15.31 20.43
C LYS A 146 -8.94 16.58 20.79
N SER A 147 -7.75 16.43 21.38
CA SER A 147 -6.87 17.56 21.70
C SER A 147 -6.47 18.32 20.44
N LEU A 148 -5.97 17.62 19.42
CA LEU A 148 -5.55 18.21 18.15
C LEU A 148 -6.70 18.91 17.41
N LEU A 149 -7.90 18.32 17.39
CA LEU A 149 -9.10 18.95 16.81
C LEU A 149 -9.46 20.22 17.56
N THR A 150 -9.39 20.20 18.90
CA THR A 150 -9.66 21.37 19.73
C THR A 150 -8.63 22.48 19.51
N GLU A 151 -7.34 22.13 19.41
CA GLU A 151 -6.26 23.07 19.09
C GLU A 151 -6.43 23.71 17.71
N ALA A 152 -6.95 22.94 16.73
CA ALA A 152 -7.31 23.44 15.41
C ALA A 152 -8.59 24.28 15.39
N GLY A 153 -9.29 24.38 16.54
CA GLY A 153 -10.49 25.19 16.73
C GLY A 153 -11.80 24.49 16.35
N TYR A 154 -11.78 23.13 16.29
CA TYR A 154 -12.97 22.33 16.03
C TYR A 154 -13.57 21.76 17.31
N LYS A 155 -14.89 21.90 17.48
CA LYS A 155 -15.69 21.32 18.57
C LYS A 155 -17.09 21.03 18.04
N ASP A 156 -17.77 20.04 18.58
CA ASP A 156 -19.20 19.84 18.33
C ASP A 156 -19.98 20.88 19.11
N THR A 157 -20.41 21.98 18.44
CA THR A 157 -21.10 23.10 19.08
C THR A 157 -22.61 22.99 18.98
N ASN A 158 -23.14 22.15 18.10
CA ASN A 158 -24.58 21.97 17.85
C ASN A 158 -25.11 20.60 18.32
N ASN A 159 -24.24 19.72 18.87
CA ASN A 159 -24.54 18.37 19.34
C ASN A 159 -25.10 17.44 18.24
N ASP A 160 -24.63 17.59 17.00
CA ASP A 160 -24.99 16.70 15.89
C ASP A 160 -24.04 15.49 15.77
N GLY A 161 -23.03 15.41 16.64
CA GLY A 161 -22.03 14.35 16.67
C GLY A 161 -20.82 14.60 15.77
N TYR A 162 -20.77 15.74 15.08
CA TYR A 162 -19.62 16.15 14.28
C TYR A 162 -18.98 17.43 14.85
N VAL A 163 -17.65 17.49 14.79
CA VAL A 163 -16.95 18.71 15.19
C VAL A 163 -17.07 19.77 14.11
N ASP A 164 -17.35 20.99 14.54
CA ASP A 164 -17.52 22.14 13.67
C ASP A 164 -16.58 23.29 14.03
N LYS A 165 -16.35 24.17 13.04
CA LYS A 165 -15.67 25.45 13.20
C LYS A 165 -16.42 26.52 12.45
N ASN A 166 -16.86 27.58 13.14
CA ASN A 166 -17.70 28.64 12.56
C ASN A 166 -19.00 28.10 11.93
N GLY A 167 -19.64 27.11 12.57
CA GLY A 167 -20.88 26.48 12.11
C GLY A 167 -20.75 25.59 10.87
N LYS A 168 -19.53 25.17 10.52
CA LYS A 168 -19.27 24.22 9.42
C LYS A 168 -18.59 22.97 9.98
N ASN A 169 -19.25 21.83 9.77
CA ASN A 169 -18.69 20.54 10.17
C ASN A 169 -17.35 20.26 9.48
N LEU A 170 -16.45 19.59 10.18
CA LEU A 170 -15.22 19.04 9.59
C LEU A 170 -15.61 17.87 8.68
N GLU A 171 -15.57 18.11 7.38
CA GLU A 171 -15.99 17.17 6.36
C GLU A 171 -14.87 16.94 5.35
N LEU A 172 -14.59 15.67 5.04
CA LEU A 172 -13.53 15.24 4.17
C LEU A 172 -14.06 14.35 3.04
N ASN A 173 -13.60 14.60 1.83
CA ASN A 173 -13.86 13.74 0.67
C ASN A 173 -12.70 12.76 0.48
N VAL A 174 -13.00 11.46 0.56
CA VAL A 174 -12.07 10.36 0.30
C VAL A 174 -12.32 9.84 -1.11
N TYR A 175 -11.29 9.85 -1.94
CA TYR A 175 -11.37 9.31 -3.29
C TYR A 175 -10.57 8.02 -3.42
N GLY A 176 -11.16 7.05 -4.10
CA GLY A 176 -10.53 5.82 -4.54
C GLY A 176 -11.05 5.39 -5.90
N ASN A 177 -10.37 4.48 -6.57
CA ASN A 177 -10.83 3.90 -7.83
C ASN A 177 -11.37 2.48 -7.64
N THR A 178 -12.12 1.99 -8.62
CA THR A 178 -12.70 0.65 -8.62
C THR A 178 -11.62 -0.45 -8.58
N GLY A 179 -10.45 -0.21 -9.17
CA GLY A 179 -9.30 -1.12 -9.11
C GLY A 179 -8.69 -1.27 -7.72
N ALA A 180 -8.81 -0.23 -6.87
CA ALA A 180 -8.38 -0.30 -5.47
C ALA A 180 -9.24 -1.26 -4.63
N SER A 181 -10.48 -1.52 -5.05
CA SER A 181 -11.42 -2.41 -4.36
C SER A 181 -10.91 -3.85 -4.27
N GLY A 182 -10.24 -4.33 -5.32
CA GLY A 182 -9.70 -5.70 -5.38
C GLY A 182 -8.60 -5.98 -4.35
N ARG A 183 -8.01 -4.94 -3.75
CA ARG A 183 -6.95 -5.05 -2.73
C ARG A 183 -7.39 -4.56 -1.34
N GLY A 184 -8.69 -4.50 -1.07
CA GLY A 184 -9.20 -4.05 0.23
C GLY A 184 -9.43 -2.55 0.36
N GLY A 185 -9.24 -1.76 -0.72
CA GLY A 185 -9.37 -0.30 -0.68
C GLY A 185 -10.75 0.19 -0.25
N THR A 186 -11.82 -0.47 -0.68
CA THR A 186 -13.19 -0.16 -0.23
C THR A 186 -13.35 -0.43 1.27
N THR A 187 -12.94 -1.62 1.73
CA THR A 187 -12.99 -2.02 3.15
C THR A 187 -12.19 -1.04 4.02
N ILE A 188 -10.99 -0.65 3.58
CA ILE A 188 -10.16 0.32 4.31
C ILE A 188 -10.84 1.69 4.38
N SER A 189 -11.44 2.15 3.28
CA SER A 189 -12.13 3.44 3.23
C SER A 189 -13.36 3.47 4.15
N GLU A 190 -14.15 2.40 4.18
CA GLU A 190 -15.32 2.24 5.05
C GLU A 190 -14.93 2.18 6.54
N LEU A 191 -13.87 1.44 6.87
CA LEU A 191 -13.35 1.39 8.23
C LEU A 191 -12.81 2.76 8.67
N LEU A 192 -12.09 3.46 7.79
CA LEU A 192 -11.59 4.80 8.06
C LEU A 192 -12.74 5.77 8.28
N GLU A 193 -13.79 5.74 7.45
CA GLU A 193 -15.00 6.54 7.64
C GLU A 193 -15.62 6.31 9.02
N SER A 194 -15.81 5.03 9.40
CA SER A 194 -16.35 4.65 10.70
C SER A 194 -15.51 5.17 11.87
N GLN A 195 -14.18 5.02 11.78
CA GLN A 195 -13.27 5.45 12.85
C GLN A 195 -13.21 6.98 12.96
N LEU A 196 -13.19 7.71 11.86
CA LEU A 196 -13.19 9.17 11.83
C LEU A 196 -14.53 9.73 12.34
N LYS A 197 -15.65 9.08 12.04
CA LYS A 197 -16.97 9.43 12.58
C LYS A 197 -17.00 9.33 14.10
N ASN A 198 -16.34 8.33 14.71
CA ASN A 198 -16.29 8.16 16.16
C ASN A 198 -15.59 9.31 16.90
N VAL A 199 -14.80 10.11 16.18
CA VAL A 199 -14.15 11.32 16.70
C VAL A 199 -14.75 12.61 16.15
N GLY A 200 -15.92 12.52 15.50
CA GLY A 200 -16.68 13.65 15.01
C GLY A 200 -16.20 14.22 13.66
N ILE A 201 -15.42 13.47 12.89
CA ILE A 201 -15.02 13.87 11.53
C ILE A 201 -15.97 13.21 10.53
N LYS A 202 -16.63 14.00 9.70
CA LYS A 202 -17.51 13.52 8.63
C LYS A 202 -16.68 13.14 7.40
N VAL A 203 -16.96 11.97 6.83
CA VAL A 203 -16.27 11.48 5.62
C VAL A 203 -17.28 11.16 4.54
N ASN A 204 -16.96 11.53 3.29
CA ASN A 204 -17.71 11.14 2.09
C ASN A 204 -16.79 10.31 1.20
N ILE A 205 -17.09 9.02 1.07
CA ILE A 205 -16.35 8.12 0.18
C ILE A 205 -16.87 8.31 -1.25
N LYS A 206 -15.94 8.47 -2.19
CA LYS A 206 -16.19 8.59 -3.63
C LYS A 206 -15.33 7.61 -4.39
N VAL A 207 -15.97 6.56 -4.92
CA VAL A 207 -15.31 5.58 -5.78
C VAL A 207 -15.54 5.96 -7.22
N VAL A 208 -14.48 6.09 -7.99
CA VAL A 208 -14.50 6.50 -9.40
C VAL A 208 -13.72 5.48 -10.26
N GLU A 209 -13.98 5.47 -11.55
CA GLU A 209 -13.26 4.58 -12.48
C GLU A 209 -11.83 5.07 -12.73
N ASN A 210 -11.64 6.40 -12.82
CA ASN A 210 -10.36 7.02 -13.10
C ASN A 210 -10.10 8.19 -12.14
N LEU A 211 -8.91 8.21 -11.56
CA LEU A 211 -8.45 9.25 -10.63
C LEU A 211 -7.62 10.35 -11.29
N ASP A 212 -7.18 10.20 -12.55
CA ASP A 212 -6.19 11.08 -13.20
C ASP A 212 -6.54 12.57 -13.11
N GLU A 213 -7.78 12.93 -13.41
CA GLU A 213 -8.24 14.32 -13.33
C GLU A 213 -8.32 14.83 -11.88
N ILE A 214 -8.70 13.97 -10.95
CA ILE A 214 -8.82 14.29 -9.52
C ILE A 214 -7.43 14.51 -8.93
N GLU A 215 -6.48 13.65 -9.27
CA GLU A 215 -5.07 13.72 -8.87
C GLU A 215 -4.39 14.97 -9.43
N LYS A 216 -4.53 15.18 -10.74
CA LYS A 216 -3.95 16.33 -11.45
C LYS A 216 -4.45 17.66 -10.91
N ASN A 217 -5.75 17.77 -10.69
CA ASN A 217 -6.39 19.01 -10.25
C ASN A 217 -6.43 19.17 -8.72
N GLY A 218 -5.99 18.14 -7.96
CA GLY A 218 -6.04 18.15 -6.50
C GLY A 218 -7.46 18.28 -5.94
N GLN A 219 -8.44 17.66 -6.58
CA GLN A 219 -9.87 17.76 -6.22
C GLN A 219 -10.29 16.74 -5.14
N PHE A 220 -9.42 16.48 -4.18
CA PHE A 220 -9.66 15.56 -3.07
C PHE A 220 -9.15 16.16 -1.77
N ASP A 221 -9.62 15.62 -0.66
CA ASP A 221 -9.03 15.84 0.66
C ASP A 221 -8.12 14.65 1.02
N LEU A 222 -8.65 13.43 0.94
CA LEU A 222 -7.91 12.18 1.09
C LEU A 222 -7.99 11.37 -0.20
N LEU A 223 -6.86 10.79 -0.62
CA LEU A 223 -6.75 9.99 -1.84
C LEU A 223 -6.18 8.62 -1.49
N PHE A 224 -6.95 7.56 -1.73
CA PHE A 224 -6.47 6.19 -1.55
C PHE A 224 -5.36 5.88 -2.55
N GLN A 225 -4.26 5.37 -2.03
CA GLN A 225 -3.07 5.00 -2.79
C GLN A 225 -2.59 3.60 -2.40
N ASN A 226 -2.09 2.88 -3.39
CA ASN A 226 -1.49 1.56 -3.22
C ASN A 226 -0.14 1.53 -3.96
N TRP A 227 0.96 1.72 -3.23
CA TRP A 227 2.29 1.87 -3.83
C TRP A 227 3.28 0.82 -3.33
N GLN A 228 4.06 0.30 -4.27
CA GLN A 228 5.26 -0.49 -3.96
C GLN A 228 6.37 0.47 -3.54
N THR A 229 6.76 0.44 -2.25
CA THR A 229 7.65 1.46 -1.66
C THR A 229 9.13 1.23 -1.95
N VAL A 230 9.50 0.00 -2.28
CA VAL A 230 10.89 -0.42 -2.59
C VAL A 230 10.98 -1.19 -3.90
N SER A 231 10.30 -0.71 -4.94
CA SER A 231 10.17 -1.38 -6.26
C SER A 231 11.51 -1.75 -6.90
N THR A 232 12.57 -1.01 -6.63
CA THR A 232 13.94 -1.25 -7.12
C THR A 232 14.86 -1.85 -6.04
N GLY A 233 14.32 -2.29 -4.89
CA GLY A 233 15.09 -2.66 -3.73
C GLY A 233 15.62 -1.46 -2.92
N ASP A 234 15.18 -0.25 -3.26
CA ASP A 234 15.62 1.03 -2.67
C ASP A 234 14.46 2.01 -2.46
N SER A 235 14.60 2.90 -1.49
CA SER A 235 13.58 3.88 -1.10
C SER A 235 13.49 5.11 -1.98
N GLN A 236 14.54 5.41 -2.73
CA GLN A 236 14.69 6.70 -3.41
C GLN A 236 13.56 7.00 -4.38
N TRP A 237 13.18 6.02 -5.21
CA TRP A 237 12.12 6.21 -6.20
C TRP A 237 10.81 6.62 -5.55
N PHE A 238 10.43 5.96 -4.46
CA PHE A 238 9.19 6.28 -3.75
C PHE A 238 9.24 7.65 -3.09
N LEU A 239 10.34 7.99 -2.41
CA LEU A 239 10.51 9.29 -1.77
C LEU A 239 10.53 10.43 -2.80
N ASP A 240 11.25 10.27 -3.91
CA ASP A 240 11.38 11.28 -4.96
C ASP A 240 10.04 11.56 -5.64
N ASN A 241 9.27 10.51 -5.95
CA ASN A 241 7.98 10.68 -6.63
C ASN A 241 6.87 11.14 -5.68
N ALA A 242 6.72 10.52 -4.51
CA ALA A 242 5.56 10.74 -3.65
C ALA A 242 5.69 11.95 -2.70
N PHE A 243 6.92 12.34 -2.30
CA PHE A 243 7.11 13.30 -1.22
C PHE A 243 7.98 14.51 -1.56
N LYS A 244 8.83 14.44 -2.56
CA LYS A 244 9.63 15.58 -2.99
C LYS A 244 8.75 16.69 -3.55
N THR A 245 9.06 17.94 -3.24
CA THR A 245 8.38 19.09 -3.82
C THR A 245 8.40 19.01 -5.34
N GLY A 246 7.22 18.97 -5.96
CA GLY A 246 7.06 18.83 -7.41
C GLY A 246 7.26 17.41 -7.95
N GLY A 247 7.39 16.40 -7.10
CA GLY A 247 7.41 14.99 -7.49
C GLY A 247 6.15 14.61 -8.29
N SER A 248 6.29 13.75 -9.29
CA SER A 248 5.20 13.42 -10.22
C SER A 248 4.00 12.74 -9.56
N GLY A 249 4.22 12.00 -8.48
CA GLY A 249 3.20 11.37 -7.65
C GLY A 249 2.96 12.09 -6.31
N ASN A 250 3.50 13.30 -6.14
CA ASN A 250 3.21 14.13 -4.96
C ASN A 250 1.81 14.75 -5.10
N TYR A 251 0.79 13.90 -5.11
CA TYR A 251 -0.61 14.33 -5.21
C TYR A 251 -1.05 15.16 -4.00
N GLY A 252 -0.49 14.88 -2.82
CA GLY A 252 -0.74 15.62 -1.58
C GLY A 252 -0.19 17.05 -1.55
N LYS A 253 0.55 17.48 -2.57
CA LYS A 253 1.17 18.81 -2.70
C LYS A 253 2.10 19.15 -1.53
N TYR A 254 2.81 18.13 -1.03
CA TYR A 254 3.79 18.30 0.05
C TYR A 254 4.96 19.19 -0.38
N SER A 255 5.43 20.02 0.55
CA SER A 255 6.61 20.85 0.33
C SER A 255 7.35 21.05 1.66
N ASN A 256 8.56 20.52 1.75
CA ASN A 256 9.40 20.63 2.94
C ASN A 256 10.88 20.62 2.51
N LYS A 257 11.54 21.75 2.68
CA LYS A 257 12.93 21.90 2.24
C LYS A 257 13.88 20.86 2.86
N LYS A 258 13.72 20.53 4.16
CA LYS A 258 14.58 19.53 4.83
C LYS A 258 14.38 18.13 4.24
N LEU A 259 13.14 17.79 3.91
CA LEU A 259 12.81 16.53 3.25
C LEU A 259 13.40 16.50 1.82
N ASP A 260 13.25 17.56 1.06
CA ASP A 260 13.83 17.68 -0.28
C ASP A 260 15.37 17.55 -0.27
N ASP A 261 16.03 18.18 0.71
CA ASP A 261 17.48 18.08 0.89
C ASP A 261 17.93 16.63 1.19
N LEU A 262 17.18 15.88 2.03
CA LEU A 262 17.44 14.47 2.30
C LEU A 262 17.24 13.59 1.05
N ILE A 263 16.16 13.80 0.31
CA ILE A 263 15.87 13.07 -0.92
C ILE A 263 16.96 13.34 -1.98
N ASN A 264 17.37 14.58 -2.13
CA ASN A 264 18.47 14.95 -3.04
C ASN A 264 19.80 14.31 -2.62
N LYS A 265 20.11 14.29 -1.31
CA LYS A 265 21.29 13.62 -0.78
C LYS A 265 21.27 12.12 -1.07
N LEU A 266 20.10 11.49 -0.96
CA LEU A 266 19.91 10.06 -1.25
C LEU A 266 20.31 9.72 -2.70
N ALA A 267 20.04 10.61 -3.66
CA ALA A 267 20.37 10.43 -5.08
C ALA A 267 21.88 10.32 -5.35
N THR A 268 22.74 10.82 -4.44
CA THR A 268 24.20 10.84 -4.59
C THR A 268 24.93 10.00 -3.53
N THR A 269 24.19 9.31 -2.65
CA THR A 269 24.73 8.46 -1.60
C THR A 269 24.68 7.01 -2.05
N PHE A 270 25.80 6.29 -2.04
CA PHE A 270 25.92 4.89 -2.48
C PHE A 270 26.13 3.91 -1.32
N ASP A 271 26.59 4.37 -0.15
CA ASP A 271 26.71 3.53 1.03
C ASP A 271 25.34 3.13 1.55
N VAL A 272 25.08 1.82 1.65
CA VAL A 272 23.77 1.26 2.01
C VAL A 272 23.32 1.73 3.39
N LYS A 273 24.20 1.76 4.39
CA LYS A 273 23.85 2.15 5.75
C LYS A 273 23.53 3.64 5.85
N GLU A 274 24.25 4.47 5.12
CA GLU A 274 23.94 5.91 5.09
C GLU A 274 22.62 6.16 4.35
N ARG A 275 22.31 5.39 3.29
CA ARG A 275 21.00 5.44 2.62
C ARG A 275 19.85 5.06 3.55
N GLU A 276 20.00 3.97 4.31
CA GLU A 276 19.03 3.55 5.32
C GLU A 276 18.79 4.66 6.37
N LYS A 277 19.85 5.29 6.84
CA LYS A 277 19.77 6.41 7.79
C LYS A 277 19.05 7.63 7.20
N ILE A 278 19.39 8.04 5.98
CA ILE A 278 18.71 9.14 5.28
C ILE A 278 17.23 8.84 5.11
N THR A 279 16.90 7.62 4.70
CA THR A 279 15.51 7.17 4.51
C THR A 279 14.73 7.20 5.83
N LYS A 280 15.35 6.77 6.94
CA LYS A 280 14.74 6.85 8.26
C LYS A 280 14.48 8.30 8.69
N GLU A 281 15.43 9.21 8.49
CA GLU A 281 15.24 10.63 8.79
C GLU A 281 14.12 11.26 7.94
N ALA A 282 14.07 10.95 6.64
CA ALA A 282 13.01 11.39 5.76
C ALA A 282 11.64 10.84 6.19
N SER A 283 11.58 9.56 6.56
CA SER A 283 10.36 8.91 7.04
C SER A 283 9.82 9.59 8.31
N GLN A 284 10.69 9.96 9.25
CA GLN A 284 10.26 10.65 10.46
C GLN A 284 9.66 12.03 10.16
N ILE A 285 10.24 12.78 9.22
CA ILE A 285 9.65 14.07 8.78
C ILE A 285 8.26 13.86 8.18
N ILE A 286 8.09 12.86 7.33
CA ILE A 286 6.81 12.53 6.69
C ILE A 286 5.74 12.20 7.73
N ILE A 287 6.10 11.43 8.76
CA ILE A 287 5.21 11.08 9.89
C ILE A 287 4.87 12.33 10.70
N ASP A 288 5.88 13.10 11.11
CA ASP A 288 5.73 14.28 11.96
C ASP A 288 4.91 15.39 11.29
N GLU A 289 4.97 15.49 9.97
CA GLU A 289 4.17 16.43 9.18
C GLU A 289 2.76 15.90 8.86
N GLY A 290 2.50 14.61 9.06
CA GLY A 290 1.20 14.00 8.76
C GLY A 290 0.87 14.04 7.28
N TYR A 291 1.83 13.73 6.40
CA TYR A 291 1.61 13.82 4.95
C TYR A 291 0.72 12.73 4.39
N GLY A 292 0.44 11.70 5.16
CA GLY A 292 -0.49 10.65 4.79
C GLY A 292 -0.85 9.79 5.99
N THR A 293 -1.87 8.95 5.82
CA THR A 293 -2.24 7.89 6.76
C THR A 293 -1.80 6.56 6.15
N TYR A 294 -0.69 6.01 6.64
CA TYR A 294 -0.07 4.77 6.14
C TYR A 294 -0.68 3.58 6.87
N ILE A 295 -1.62 2.89 6.23
CA ILE A 295 -2.59 2.05 6.95
C ILE A 295 -2.08 0.62 7.08
N VAL A 296 -1.94 -0.09 5.98
CA VAL A 296 -1.52 -1.49 5.99
C VAL A 296 -0.49 -1.80 4.92
N SER A 297 0.36 -2.78 5.20
CA SER A 297 1.12 -3.51 4.19
C SER A 297 0.44 -4.86 3.99
N GLN A 298 0.07 -5.16 2.76
CA GLN A 298 -0.50 -6.47 2.43
C GLN A 298 0.60 -7.52 2.33
N ALA A 299 0.23 -8.76 2.66
CA ALA A 299 1.10 -9.88 2.38
C ALA A 299 0.99 -10.31 0.91
N ASN A 300 2.10 -10.74 0.35
CA ASN A 300 2.10 -11.47 -0.91
C ASN A 300 1.74 -12.92 -0.60
N VAL A 301 0.62 -13.39 -1.14
CA VAL A 301 0.15 -14.76 -0.99
C VAL A 301 0.24 -15.45 -2.34
N ASN A 302 1.14 -16.41 -2.44
CA ASN A 302 1.31 -17.27 -3.61
C ASN A 302 0.85 -18.68 -3.26
N VAL A 303 0.10 -19.29 -4.14
CA VAL A 303 -0.38 -20.67 -3.99
C VAL A 303 -0.01 -21.44 -5.24
N SER A 304 0.52 -22.65 -5.07
CA SER A 304 0.75 -23.59 -6.16
C SER A 304 0.15 -24.94 -5.86
N ASN A 305 -0.05 -25.76 -6.89
CA ASN A 305 -0.24 -27.19 -6.67
C ASN A 305 1.05 -27.82 -6.09
N ASN A 306 0.94 -28.99 -5.50
CA ASN A 306 2.05 -29.67 -4.81
C ASN A 306 3.13 -30.23 -5.75
N LYS A 307 2.91 -30.18 -7.07
CA LYS A 307 3.90 -30.57 -8.08
C LYS A 307 4.93 -29.48 -8.33
N VAL A 308 4.63 -28.23 -7.97
CA VAL A 308 5.58 -27.11 -8.13
C VAL A 308 6.58 -27.14 -6.99
N GLU A 309 7.86 -27.31 -7.33
CA GLU A 309 8.97 -27.21 -6.40
C GLU A 309 9.69 -25.87 -6.54
N ASN A 310 10.33 -25.44 -5.46
CA ASN A 310 11.07 -24.17 -5.39
C ASN A 310 10.21 -22.94 -5.75
N MET A 311 8.93 -22.97 -5.38
CA MET A 311 8.14 -21.74 -5.39
C MET A 311 8.73 -20.79 -4.35
N HIS A 312 9.22 -19.63 -4.78
CA HIS A 312 9.69 -18.57 -3.91
C HIS A 312 8.57 -17.55 -3.71
N ASN A 313 8.62 -16.85 -2.56
CA ASN A 313 7.70 -15.75 -2.26
C ASN A 313 8.54 -14.58 -1.73
N PHE A 314 8.45 -13.44 -2.42
CA PHE A 314 9.28 -12.27 -2.15
C PHE A 314 8.44 -11.13 -1.53
N PRO A 315 9.04 -10.27 -0.70
CA PRO A 315 8.37 -9.05 -0.22
C PRO A 315 7.96 -8.10 -1.36
N ILE A 316 8.71 -8.11 -2.47
CA ILE A 316 8.38 -7.35 -3.69
C ILE A 316 7.53 -8.24 -4.59
N ASP A 317 6.31 -7.83 -4.88
CA ASP A 317 5.30 -8.59 -5.62
C ASP A 317 5.55 -8.69 -7.14
N TYR A 318 6.67 -8.18 -7.63
CA TYR A 318 7.09 -8.28 -9.04
C TYR A 318 7.78 -9.61 -9.39
N TYR A 319 8.24 -10.34 -8.36
CA TYR A 319 8.99 -11.58 -8.54
C TYR A 319 8.20 -12.76 -7.99
N PHE A 320 7.96 -13.76 -8.80
CA PHE A 320 7.23 -14.98 -8.39
C PHE A 320 7.84 -16.27 -8.95
N LEU A 321 8.69 -16.17 -9.97
CA LEU A 321 9.41 -17.30 -10.57
C LEU A 321 10.91 -17.08 -10.51
N THR A 322 11.64 -18.15 -10.29
CA THR A 322 13.10 -18.18 -10.30
C THR A 322 13.61 -19.28 -11.23
N VAL A 323 14.90 -19.28 -11.53
CA VAL A 323 15.52 -20.26 -12.45
C VAL A 323 15.42 -21.70 -11.95
N ASP A 324 15.28 -21.90 -10.65
CA ASP A 324 15.19 -23.19 -9.98
C ASP A 324 13.74 -23.67 -9.76
N THR A 325 12.75 -22.85 -10.08
CA THR A 325 11.33 -23.27 -10.05
C THR A 325 11.12 -24.39 -11.07
N LYS A 326 10.54 -25.51 -10.65
CA LYS A 326 10.30 -26.67 -11.50
C LYS A 326 8.98 -27.37 -11.17
N ILE A 327 8.52 -28.23 -12.08
CA ILE A 327 7.34 -29.07 -11.92
C ILE A 327 7.75 -30.54 -11.94
N ASN A 328 7.32 -31.29 -10.93
CA ASN A 328 7.43 -32.74 -10.91
C ASN A 328 6.35 -33.32 -11.83
N LYS A 329 6.78 -34.28 -12.67
CA LYS A 329 5.89 -34.98 -13.61
C LYS A 329 4.99 -35.98 -12.88
#